data_bdf9349e652625750e76bbdcbddfa9ae
#
_entry.id   bdf9349e652625750e76bbdcbddfa9ae
#
_cell.length_a   1.000
_cell.length_b   1.000
_cell.length_c   1.000
_cell.angle_alpha   90.00
_cell.angle_beta   90.00
_cell.angle_gamma   90.00
#
_symmetry.space_group_name_H-M   'P 1'
#
loop_
_entity.id
_entity.type
_entity.pdbx_description
1 polymer ?
#
loop_
_entity_poly.entity_id
_entity_poly.type
_entity_poly.pdbx_seq_one_letter_code
_entity_poly.pdbx_strand_id
1 'polypeptide(L)'
;VVDPTSQSLTGTAANFIVVTRYGTHPAVQGFELMTLFPEVAGLSVQPPKDWEQQVMLDTAPGAWLETGGSTGNIRFDQGQDIHGPINIAVSLTRKQDGREQRVAVIGDGDFLSNTFLGNGGNLELGMNLVNWLGSDDAYINVPTRTAPDMSLTLSRSAQIAIVLGFLVIIPVGLLASGITIWWRRRKR
;
A
#
# COMPACT_ATOMS: atom_id res chain seq x y z
N VAL A 1 5.88 3.48 12.85
CA VAL A 1 4.65 3.95 13.54
C VAL A 1 3.79 2.75 13.89
N VAL A 2 3.09 2.83 15.01
CA VAL A 2 2.18 1.78 15.51
C VAL A 2 0.80 2.39 15.74
N ASP A 3 -0.26 1.72 15.29
CA ASP A 3 -1.65 2.16 15.47
C ASP A 3 -2.59 0.98 15.74
N PRO A 4 -3.02 0.79 16.99
CA PRO A 4 -3.99 -0.24 17.34
C PRO A 4 -5.35 -0.06 16.67
N THR A 5 -5.71 1.17 16.29
CA THR A 5 -6.96 1.44 15.58
C THR A 5 -6.92 0.84 14.19
N SER A 6 -5.81 1.03 13.47
CA SER A 6 -5.58 0.41 12.16
C SER A 6 -5.63 -1.12 12.24
N GLN A 7 -5.01 -1.71 13.26
CA GLN A 7 -5.08 -3.15 13.52
C GLN A 7 -6.52 -3.63 13.72
N SER A 8 -7.31 -2.89 14.50
CA SER A 8 -8.72 -3.24 14.76
C SER A 8 -9.59 -3.14 13.50
N LEU A 9 -9.27 -2.24 12.58
CA LEU A 9 -10.01 -2.04 11.34
C LEU A 9 -9.71 -3.11 10.29
N THR A 10 -8.46 -3.51 10.17
CA THR A 10 -7.99 -4.37 9.07
C THR A 10 -7.73 -5.82 9.48
N GLY A 11 -7.56 -6.08 10.79
CA GLY A 11 -7.10 -7.38 11.30
C GLY A 11 -5.62 -7.68 10.97
N THR A 12 -4.87 -6.69 10.45
CA THR A 12 -3.43 -6.80 10.17
C THR A 12 -2.59 -6.43 11.39
N ALA A 13 -1.27 -6.41 11.27
CA ALA A 13 -0.39 -5.97 12.35
C ALA A 13 -0.53 -4.46 12.60
N ALA A 14 -0.27 -4.00 13.83
CA ALA A 14 -0.45 -2.60 14.24
C ALA A 14 0.53 -1.62 13.57
N ASN A 15 1.55 -2.11 12.88
CA ASN A 15 2.48 -1.32 12.04
C ASN A 15 1.98 -1.10 10.60
N PHE A 16 0.79 -1.62 10.25
CA PHE A 16 0.09 -1.32 9.01
C PHE A 16 -0.87 -0.16 9.27
N ILE A 17 -0.45 1.03 8.92
CA ILE A 17 -1.20 2.25 9.23
C ILE A 17 -2.28 2.50 8.18
N VAL A 18 -3.51 2.70 8.65
CA VAL A 18 -4.65 3.06 7.80
C VAL A 18 -5.00 4.53 8.01
N VAL A 19 -5.00 5.29 6.93
CA VAL A 19 -5.46 6.67 6.93
C VAL A 19 -6.88 6.73 6.34
N THR A 20 -7.80 7.30 7.11
CA THR A 20 -9.21 7.47 6.72
C THR A 20 -9.68 8.91 6.78
N ARG A 21 -8.84 9.80 7.29
CA ARG A 21 -9.12 11.25 7.39
C ARG A 21 -7.99 12.01 6.75
N TYR A 22 -8.34 12.96 5.91
CA TYR A 22 -7.41 13.73 5.11
C TYR A 22 -7.56 15.21 5.43
N GLY A 23 -6.44 15.93 5.38
CA GLY A 23 -6.39 17.35 5.63
C GLY A 23 -6.79 18.20 4.41
N THR A 24 -6.35 19.45 4.43
CA THR A 24 -6.68 20.44 3.40
C THR A 24 -5.63 20.57 2.31
N HIS A 25 -4.58 19.73 2.33
CA HIS A 25 -3.54 19.77 1.29
C HIS A 25 -4.14 19.39 -0.08
N PRO A 26 -3.84 20.10 -1.17
CA PRO A 26 -4.46 19.86 -2.49
C PRO A 26 -4.43 18.41 -2.94
N ALA A 27 -3.34 17.68 -2.75
CA ALA A 27 -3.24 16.28 -3.18
C ALA A 27 -4.20 15.32 -2.44
N VAL A 28 -4.74 15.71 -1.29
CA VAL A 28 -5.59 14.85 -0.45
C VAL A 28 -6.92 15.49 -0.06
N GLN A 29 -7.14 16.75 -0.40
CA GLN A 29 -8.39 17.45 -0.11
C GLN A 29 -9.56 16.79 -0.83
N GLY A 30 -10.59 16.38 -0.09
CA GLY A 30 -11.74 15.66 -0.65
C GLY A 30 -11.49 14.20 -0.98
N PHE A 31 -10.36 13.63 -0.54
CA PHE A 31 -10.08 12.20 -0.69
C PHE A 31 -10.92 11.40 0.32
N GLU A 32 -11.67 10.41 -0.15
CA GLU A 32 -12.64 9.67 0.66
C GLU A 32 -12.27 8.18 0.86
N LEU A 33 -11.30 7.69 0.08
CA LEU A 33 -10.88 6.29 0.17
C LEU A 33 -9.89 6.10 1.33
N MET A 34 -9.94 4.94 1.99
CA MET A 34 -8.90 4.59 2.95
C MET A 34 -7.59 4.26 2.22
N THR A 35 -6.46 4.64 2.80
CA THR A 35 -5.13 4.26 2.29
C THR A 35 -4.36 3.47 3.33
N LEU A 36 -3.49 2.56 2.87
CA LEU A 36 -2.72 1.66 3.70
C LEU A 36 -1.23 1.91 3.52
N PHE A 37 -0.53 2.09 4.64
CA PHE A 37 0.92 2.33 4.69
C PHE A 37 1.58 1.24 5.53
N PRO A 38 2.26 0.26 4.92
CA PRO A 38 2.98 -0.77 5.66
C PRO A 38 4.28 -0.21 6.25
N GLU A 39 4.44 -0.40 7.55
CA GLU A 39 5.67 -0.04 8.28
C GLU A 39 6.15 1.41 8.12
N VAL A 40 5.21 2.34 7.97
CA VAL A 40 5.51 3.74 7.73
C VAL A 40 6.35 4.37 8.86
N ALA A 41 7.33 5.17 8.49
CA ALA A 41 8.12 5.98 9.40
C ALA A 41 7.41 7.30 9.73
N GLY A 42 7.54 7.75 10.97
CA GLY A 42 7.14 9.12 11.35
C GLY A 42 8.12 10.16 10.81
N LEU A 43 7.60 11.29 10.40
CA LEU A 43 8.39 12.38 9.80
C LEU A 43 8.47 13.58 10.73
N SER A 44 9.69 14.06 10.98
CA SER A 44 9.96 15.36 11.59
C SER A 44 10.82 16.16 10.62
N VAL A 45 10.24 17.15 9.99
CA VAL A 45 10.89 17.94 8.95
C VAL A 45 11.11 19.36 9.46
N GLN A 46 12.33 19.89 9.30
CA GLN A 46 12.65 21.29 9.52
C GLN A 46 12.87 21.92 8.13
N PRO A 47 11.91 22.67 7.59
CA PRO A 47 12.06 23.22 6.26
C PRO A 47 13.17 24.27 6.20
N PRO A 48 13.92 24.36 5.11
CA PRO A 48 14.81 25.48 4.85
C PRO A 48 14.04 26.82 4.82
N LYS A 49 14.74 27.95 5.02
CA LYS A 49 14.15 29.28 5.24
C LYS A 49 13.10 29.72 4.21
N ASP A 50 13.25 29.30 2.93
CA ASP A 50 12.39 29.75 1.84
C ASP A 50 11.33 28.68 1.45
N TRP A 51 11.18 27.63 2.25
CA TRP A 51 10.23 26.57 2.03
C TRP A 51 9.08 26.63 3.03
N GLU A 52 7.86 26.48 2.54
CA GLU A 52 6.66 26.29 3.35
C GLU A 52 6.38 24.82 3.47
N GLN A 53 6.15 24.34 4.69
CA GLN A 53 5.79 22.96 4.96
C GLN A 53 4.30 22.84 5.24
N GLN A 54 3.67 21.81 4.69
CA GLN A 54 2.32 21.40 5.04
C GLN A 54 2.26 19.90 5.31
N VAL A 55 1.56 19.49 6.37
CA VAL A 55 1.27 18.09 6.62
C VAL A 55 0.23 17.61 5.61
N MET A 56 0.55 16.51 4.91
CA MET A 56 -0.35 15.87 3.94
C MET A 56 -1.16 14.76 4.60
N LEU A 57 -0.46 13.90 5.36
CA LEU A 57 -1.05 12.76 6.03
C LEU A 57 -0.49 12.66 7.45
N ASP A 58 -1.37 12.38 8.37
CA ASP A 58 -1.08 12.05 9.76
C ASP A 58 -1.86 10.81 10.20
N THR A 59 -1.44 10.24 11.31
CA THR A 59 -2.08 9.07 11.90
C THR A 59 -3.26 9.47 12.80
N ALA A 60 -4.02 8.47 13.24
CA ALA A 60 -4.99 8.65 14.32
C ALA A 60 -4.30 9.11 15.62
N PRO A 61 -4.98 9.85 16.49
CA PRO A 61 -4.40 10.31 17.77
C PRO A 61 -3.95 9.20 18.71
N GLY A 62 -4.52 7.99 18.58
CA GLY A 62 -4.15 6.82 19.39
C GLY A 62 -2.90 6.08 18.89
N ALA A 63 -2.32 6.49 17.76
CA ALA A 63 -1.07 5.95 17.26
C ALA A 63 0.12 6.52 18.04
N TRP A 64 1.29 5.87 17.89
CA TRP A 64 2.55 6.38 18.43
C TRP A 64 3.72 6.05 17.52
N LEU A 65 4.78 6.83 17.67
CA LEU A 65 6.07 6.52 17.06
C LEU A 65 6.85 5.65 18.05
N GLU A 66 7.03 4.39 17.69
CA GLU A 66 7.87 3.44 18.41
C GLU A 66 9.34 3.77 18.18
N THR A 67 10.07 4.06 19.26
CA THR A 67 11.50 4.37 19.21
C THR A 67 12.36 3.22 19.70
N GLY A 68 11.74 2.19 20.26
CA GLY A 68 12.38 0.94 20.67
C GLY A 68 12.55 -0.05 19.51
N GLY A 69 12.92 -1.27 19.82
CA GLY A 69 13.01 -2.34 18.82
C GLY A 69 11.61 -2.86 18.46
N SER A 70 11.36 -3.07 17.18
CA SER A 70 10.10 -3.64 16.67
C SER A 70 9.93 -5.16 16.95
N THR A 71 10.73 -5.73 17.84
CA THR A 71 10.72 -7.15 18.18
C THR A 71 10.12 -7.37 19.57
N GLY A 72 9.08 -8.18 19.66
CA GLY A 72 8.44 -8.55 20.92
C GLY A 72 7.04 -7.99 21.09
N ASN A 73 6.62 -7.75 22.32
CA ASN A 73 5.31 -7.19 22.64
C ASN A 73 5.38 -5.66 22.50
N ILE A 74 4.97 -5.14 21.34
CA ILE A 74 4.97 -3.70 21.03
C ILE A 74 3.88 -3.03 21.88
N ARG A 75 4.26 -2.08 22.71
CA ARG A 75 3.37 -1.27 23.53
C ARG A 75 3.98 0.12 23.71
N PHE A 76 3.15 1.08 23.95
CA PHE A 76 3.58 2.44 24.21
C PHE A 76 4.42 2.52 25.51
N ASP A 77 5.65 3.00 25.38
CA ASP A 77 6.57 3.18 26.49
C ASP A 77 6.70 4.69 26.84
N GLN A 78 6.12 5.07 27.98
CA GLN A 78 6.09 6.48 28.40
C GLN A 78 7.51 7.03 28.61
N GLY A 79 7.80 8.15 27.98
CA GLY A 79 9.11 8.81 28.06
C GLY A 79 10.14 8.35 27.01
N GLN A 80 9.82 7.33 26.22
CA GLN A 80 10.61 6.90 25.07
C GLN A 80 9.85 7.17 23.77
N ASP A 81 8.59 6.75 23.72
CA ASP A 81 7.78 6.86 22.53
C ASP A 81 7.06 8.20 22.41
N ILE A 82 6.75 8.58 21.18
CA ILE A 82 6.07 9.83 20.88
C ILE A 82 4.62 9.56 20.56
N HIS A 83 3.70 10.17 21.31
CA HIS A 83 2.26 10.08 21.04
C HIS A 83 1.86 10.70 19.70
N GLY A 84 0.86 10.10 19.07
CA GLY A 84 0.22 10.65 17.88
C GLY A 84 -0.65 11.90 18.14
N PRO A 85 -1.12 12.55 17.06
CA PRO A 85 -0.94 12.10 15.67
C PRO A 85 0.51 12.25 15.20
N ILE A 86 0.98 11.28 14.43
CA ILE A 86 2.32 11.25 13.83
C ILE A 86 2.21 11.65 12.37
N ASN A 87 2.99 12.63 11.93
CA ASN A 87 3.07 12.99 10.53
C ASN A 87 3.76 11.86 9.75
N ILE A 88 3.12 11.35 8.71
CA ILE A 88 3.64 10.28 7.85
C ILE A 88 3.85 10.73 6.41
N ALA A 89 3.27 11.86 6.02
CA ALA A 89 3.58 12.52 4.75
C ALA A 89 3.53 14.03 4.92
N VAL A 90 4.51 14.72 4.35
CA VAL A 90 4.62 16.18 4.34
C VAL A 90 4.96 16.68 2.95
N SER A 91 4.51 17.88 2.63
CA SER A 91 4.91 18.60 1.44
C SER A 91 5.78 19.81 1.80
N LEU A 92 6.64 20.16 0.88
CA LEU A 92 7.40 21.42 0.91
C LEU A 92 7.14 22.15 -0.39
N THR A 93 6.86 23.43 -0.31
CA THR A 93 6.66 24.31 -1.47
C THR A 93 7.49 25.57 -1.34
N ARG A 94 7.97 26.08 -2.46
CA ARG A 94 8.56 27.43 -2.54
C ARG A 94 8.32 28.05 -3.91
N LYS A 95 8.32 29.36 -3.97
CA LYS A 95 8.31 30.12 -5.24
C LYS A 95 9.72 30.62 -5.53
N GLN A 96 10.25 30.24 -6.70
CA GLN A 96 11.55 30.72 -7.18
C GLN A 96 11.43 31.07 -8.66
N ASP A 97 11.86 32.28 -9.04
CA ASP A 97 11.86 32.78 -10.43
C ASP A 97 10.48 32.67 -11.11
N GLY A 98 9.41 32.95 -10.36
CA GLY A 98 8.04 32.89 -10.84
C GLY A 98 7.48 31.46 -10.99
N ARG A 99 8.24 30.43 -10.63
CA ARG A 99 7.83 29.02 -10.65
C ARG A 99 7.66 28.49 -9.23
N GLU A 100 6.65 27.66 -9.04
CA GLU A 100 6.48 26.92 -7.81
C GLU A 100 7.24 25.61 -7.89
N GLN A 101 8.06 25.35 -6.88
CA GLN A 101 8.73 24.07 -6.69
C GLN A 101 7.99 23.29 -5.61
N ARG A 102 7.77 22.03 -5.83
CA ARG A 102 7.00 21.14 -4.97
C ARG A 102 7.81 19.89 -4.63
N VAL A 103 7.79 19.50 -3.37
CA VAL A 103 8.40 18.25 -2.88
C VAL A 103 7.39 17.54 -2.02
N ALA A 104 7.24 16.24 -2.18
CA ALA A 104 6.50 15.38 -1.27
C ALA A 104 7.47 14.42 -0.60
N VAL A 105 7.37 14.30 0.73
CA VAL A 105 8.14 13.33 1.51
C VAL A 105 7.13 12.43 2.22
N ILE A 106 7.24 11.13 1.99
CA ILE A 106 6.36 10.11 2.56
C ILE A 106 7.23 9.11 3.30
N GLY A 107 6.84 8.75 4.52
CA GLY A 107 7.58 7.85 5.40
C GLY A 107 7.53 6.37 4.99
N ASP A 108 6.92 6.06 3.85
CA ASP A 108 6.76 4.71 3.32
C ASP A 108 6.92 4.73 1.79
N GLY A 109 7.72 3.82 1.26
CA GLY A 109 7.87 3.60 -0.18
C GLY A 109 7.02 2.45 -0.72
N ASP A 110 6.54 1.58 0.16
CA ASP A 110 5.88 0.34 -0.23
C ASP A 110 4.41 0.53 -0.60
N PHE A 111 3.74 1.59 -0.13
CA PHE A 111 2.33 1.84 -0.40
C PHE A 111 2.00 1.95 -1.91
N LEU A 112 2.97 2.32 -2.75
CA LEU A 112 2.86 2.35 -4.22
C LEU A 112 3.53 1.14 -4.91
N SER A 113 4.02 0.17 -4.15
CA SER A 113 4.54 -1.07 -4.73
C SER A 113 3.42 -1.92 -5.33
N ASN A 114 3.77 -2.85 -6.22
CA ASN A 114 2.81 -3.78 -6.81
C ASN A 114 2.02 -4.59 -5.77
N THR A 115 2.58 -4.79 -4.57
CA THR A 115 1.93 -5.51 -3.48
C THR A 115 0.81 -4.71 -2.84
N PHE A 116 0.99 -3.40 -2.70
CA PHE A 116 0.09 -2.54 -1.92
C PHE A 116 -0.68 -1.52 -2.75
N LEU A 117 -0.31 -1.32 -4.01
CA LEU A 117 -0.95 -0.34 -4.90
C LEU A 117 -2.46 -0.53 -5.05
N GLY A 118 -2.93 -1.78 -5.04
CA GLY A 118 -4.36 -2.12 -5.14
C GLY A 118 -5.12 -2.08 -3.81
N ASN A 119 -4.48 -1.70 -2.71
CA ASN A 119 -5.13 -1.66 -1.40
C ASN A 119 -5.83 -0.30 -1.18
N GLY A 120 -7.14 -0.36 -0.99
CA GLY A 120 -7.94 0.84 -0.75
C GLY A 120 -7.75 1.87 -1.87
N GLY A 121 -7.39 3.10 -1.50
CA GLY A 121 -7.16 4.22 -2.40
C GLY A 121 -5.67 4.51 -2.65
N ASN A 122 -4.77 3.54 -2.49
CA ASN A 122 -3.32 3.80 -2.65
C ASN A 122 -2.97 4.27 -4.07
N LEU A 123 -3.57 3.65 -5.09
CA LEU A 123 -3.36 4.06 -6.49
C LEU A 123 -3.84 5.49 -6.73
N GLU A 124 -5.04 5.82 -6.26
CA GLU A 124 -5.64 7.15 -6.41
C GLU A 124 -4.81 8.22 -5.69
N LEU A 125 -4.34 7.90 -4.47
CA LEU A 125 -3.44 8.80 -3.74
C LEU A 125 -2.13 9.00 -4.51
N GLY A 126 -1.55 7.92 -5.04
CA GLY A 126 -0.33 7.99 -5.86
C GLY A 126 -0.52 8.88 -7.09
N MET A 127 -1.64 8.74 -7.79
CA MET A 127 -1.98 9.58 -8.94
C MET A 127 -2.17 11.05 -8.55
N ASN A 128 -2.86 11.33 -7.46
CA ASN A 128 -3.02 12.69 -6.93
C ASN A 128 -1.67 13.32 -6.58
N LEU A 129 -0.76 12.56 -5.97
CA LEU A 129 0.59 13.03 -5.65
C LEU A 129 1.39 13.38 -6.90
N VAL A 130 1.35 12.52 -7.92
CA VAL A 130 2.05 12.76 -9.20
C VAL A 130 1.48 13.99 -9.90
N ASN A 131 0.15 14.13 -9.96
CA ASN A 131 -0.50 15.30 -10.57
C ASN A 131 -0.15 16.59 -9.82
N TRP A 132 -0.17 16.55 -8.49
CA TRP A 132 0.23 17.70 -7.66
C TRP A 132 1.69 18.07 -7.90
N LEU A 133 2.62 17.10 -7.91
CA LEU A 133 4.03 17.33 -8.17
C LEU A 133 4.26 17.88 -9.59
N GLY A 134 3.47 17.44 -10.56
CA GLY A 134 3.50 17.93 -11.94
C GLY A 134 2.86 19.31 -12.13
N SER A 135 2.30 19.91 -11.07
CA SER A 135 1.51 21.15 -11.13
C SER A 135 0.26 21.04 -12.03
N ASP A 136 -0.28 19.82 -12.14
CA ASP A 136 -1.48 19.52 -12.92
C ASP A 136 -2.68 19.37 -11.97
N ASP A 137 -2.94 20.44 -11.21
CA ASP A 137 -3.93 20.46 -10.13
C ASP A 137 -5.36 20.21 -10.63
N ALA A 138 -5.61 20.31 -11.95
CA ALA A 138 -6.91 20.03 -12.56
C ALA A 138 -7.29 18.53 -12.53
N TYR A 139 -6.32 17.63 -12.39
CA TYR A 139 -6.53 16.18 -12.36
C TYR A 139 -6.44 15.57 -10.95
N ILE A 140 -6.32 16.39 -9.94
CA ILE A 140 -6.37 15.93 -8.55
C ILE A 140 -7.82 15.52 -8.22
N ASN A 141 -7.99 14.37 -7.56
CA ASN A 141 -9.30 13.76 -7.24
C ASN A 141 -10.20 13.41 -8.44
N VAL A 142 -9.63 13.24 -9.62
CA VAL A 142 -10.36 12.57 -10.69
C VAL A 142 -10.40 11.07 -10.33
N PRO A 143 -11.59 10.50 -10.08
CA PRO A 143 -11.68 9.08 -9.76
C PRO A 143 -11.11 8.27 -10.90
N THR A 144 -10.07 7.50 -10.63
CA THR A 144 -9.58 6.52 -11.59
C THR A 144 -10.72 5.56 -11.87
N ARG A 145 -11.14 5.45 -13.12
CA ARG A 145 -11.98 4.33 -13.54
C ARG A 145 -11.11 3.10 -13.41
N THR A 146 -11.12 2.47 -12.24
CA THR A 146 -10.61 1.12 -12.11
C THR A 146 -11.36 0.28 -13.13
N ALA A 147 -10.66 -0.22 -14.15
CA ALA A 147 -11.18 -1.35 -14.89
C ALA A 147 -11.59 -2.37 -13.81
N PRO A 148 -12.81 -2.92 -13.85
CA PRO A 148 -13.21 -3.90 -12.86
C PRO A 148 -12.11 -4.96 -12.85
N ASP A 149 -11.47 -5.06 -11.70
CA ASP A 149 -10.38 -6.01 -11.50
C ASP A 149 -10.98 -7.38 -11.84
N MET A 150 -10.61 -7.92 -12.97
CA MET A 150 -11.04 -9.27 -13.36
C MET A 150 -10.26 -10.23 -12.49
N SER A 151 -10.45 -10.13 -11.18
CA SER A 151 -10.04 -11.18 -10.26
C SER A 151 -10.82 -12.43 -10.70
N LEU A 152 -10.07 -13.38 -11.23
CA LEU A 152 -10.63 -14.66 -11.67
C LEU A 152 -11.08 -15.41 -10.41
N THR A 153 -12.28 -15.12 -9.93
CA THR A 153 -12.89 -15.85 -8.81
C THR A 153 -13.32 -17.21 -9.31
N LEU A 154 -12.37 -18.13 -9.31
CA LEU A 154 -12.65 -19.53 -9.62
C LEU A 154 -13.53 -20.12 -8.52
N SER A 155 -14.66 -20.71 -8.88
CA SER A 155 -15.45 -21.50 -7.95
C SER A 155 -14.60 -22.65 -7.38
N ARG A 156 -14.90 -23.09 -6.17
CA ARG A 156 -14.15 -24.17 -5.51
C ARG A 156 -14.10 -25.44 -6.37
N SER A 157 -15.17 -25.75 -7.10
CA SER A 157 -15.23 -26.87 -8.05
C SER A 157 -14.27 -26.68 -9.24
N ALA A 158 -14.16 -25.46 -9.78
CA ALA A 158 -13.23 -25.15 -10.85
C ALA A 158 -11.76 -25.26 -10.38
N GLN A 159 -11.45 -24.80 -9.18
CA GLN A 159 -10.12 -24.95 -8.58
C GLN A 159 -9.74 -26.44 -8.43
N ILE A 160 -10.64 -27.25 -7.89
CA ILE A 160 -10.42 -28.70 -7.75
C ILE A 160 -10.24 -29.37 -9.11
N ALA A 161 -11.06 -29.03 -10.11
CA ALA A 161 -10.94 -29.58 -11.46
C ALA A 161 -9.59 -29.25 -12.11
N ILE A 162 -9.10 -28.03 -11.94
CA ILE A 162 -7.78 -27.62 -12.45
C ILE A 162 -6.68 -28.40 -11.73
N VAL A 163 -6.71 -28.47 -10.41
CA VAL A 163 -5.69 -29.19 -9.63
C VAL A 163 -5.67 -30.67 -9.99
N LEU A 164 -6.83 -31.33 -10.05
CA LEU A 164 -6.91 -32.75 -10.46
C LEU A 164 -6.47 -32.95 -11.91
N GLY A 165 -6.84 -32.07 -12.83
CA GLY A 165 -6.43 -32.13 -14.21
C GLY A 165 -4.90 -32.09 -14.37
N PHE A 166 -4.25 -31.09 -13.81
CA PHE A 166 -2.81 -30.89 -13.97
C PHE A 166 -1.97 -31.83 -13.10
N LEU A 167 -2.39 -32.11 -11.86
CA LEU A 167 -1.57 -32.88 -10.92
C LEU A 167 -1.78 -34.40 -11.04
N VAL A 168 -2.94 -34.86 -11.52
CA VAL A 168 -3.28 -36.27 -11.56
C VAL A 168 -3.49 -36.76 -13.00
N ILE A 169 -4.45 -36.16 -13.73
CA ILE A 169 -4.86 -36.69 -15.05
C ILE A 169 -3.72 -36.63 -16.06
N ILE A 170 -3.00 -35.51 -16.17
CA ILE A 170 -1.90 -35.36 -17.11
C ILE A 170 -0.72 -36.29 -16.75
N PRO A 171 -0.20 -36.35 -15.52
CA PRO A 171 0.89 -37.30 -15.20
C PRO A 171 0.51 -38.76 -15.39
N VAL A 172 -0.70 -39.16 -14.98
CA VAL A 172 -1.17 -40.54 -15.17
C VAL A 172 -1.32 -40.88 -16.66
N GLY A 173 -1.86 -39.96 -17.47
CA GLY A 173 -1.96 -40.13 -18.92
C GLY A 173 -0.58 -40.30 -19.60
N LEU A 174 0.39 -39.49 -19.17
CA LEU A 174 1.78 -39.60 -19.67
C LEU A 174 2.43 -40.95 -19.28
N LEU A 175 2.23 -41.38 -18.02
CA LEU A 175 2.74 -42.68 -17.56
C LEU A 175 2.09 -43.82 -18.30
N ALA A 176 0.76 -43.82 -18.46
CA ALA A 176 0.05 -44.87 -19.20
C ALA A 176 0.47 -44.93 -20.64
N SER A 177 0.68 -43.80 -21.31
CA SER A 177 1.17 -43.73 -22.67
C SER A 177 2.61 -44.26 -22.76
N GLY A 178 3.49 -43.91 -21.84
CA GLY A 178 4.87 -44.41 -21.75
C GLY A 178 4.91 -45.92 -21.56
N ILE A 179 4.15 -46.47 -20.64
CA ILE A 179 4.04 -47.93 -20.40
C ILE A 179 3.50 -48.65 -21.63
N THR A 180 2.50 -48.09 -22.31
CA THR A 180 1.90 -48.68 -23.51
C THR A 180 2.93 -48.74 -24.65
N ILE A 181 3.68 -47.70 -24.89
CA ILE A 181 4.77 -47.62 -25.88
C ILE A 181 5.84 -48.62 -25.53
N TRP A 182 6.27 -48.70 -24.27
CA TRP A 182 7.30 -49.62 -23.80
C TRP A 182 6.88 -51.08 -24.02
N TRP A 183 5.64 -51.47 -23.69
CA TRP A 183 5.10 -52.80 -23.92
C TRP A 183 5.02 -53.16 -25.41
N ARG A 184 4.61 -52.24 -26.26
CA ARG A 184 4.60 -52.47 -27.73
C ARG A 184 6.00 -52.68 -28.31
N ARG A 185 6.98 -51.95 -27.80
CA ARG A 185 8.39 -52.12 -28.24
C ARG A 185 9.03 -53.43 -27.76
N ARG A 186 8.64 -53.93 -26.61
CA ARG A 186 9.16 -55.17 -26.03
C ARG A 186 8.61 -56.43 -26.71
N LYS A 187 7.45 -56.30 -27.37
CA LYS A 187 6.80 -57.44 -28.09
C LYS A 187 7.21 -57.52 -29.55
N ARG A 188 8.05 -56.64 -30.04
CA ARG A 188 8.69 -56.72 -31.34
C ARG A 188 10.14 -57.15 -31.16
#